data_4834f95250880373afbf0efc5b758d4d
#
_entry.id   4834f95250880373afbf0efc5b758d4d
#
_cell.length_a   1.000
_cell.length_b   1.000
_cell.length_c   1.000
_cell.angle_alpha   90.00
_cell.angle_beta   90.00
_cell.angle_gamma   90.00
#
_symmetry.space_group_name_H-M   'P 1'
#
loop_
_entity.id
_entity.type
_entity.pdbx_description
1 polymer ?
#
loop_
_entity_poly.entity_id
_entity_poly.type
_entity_poly.pdbx_seq_one_letter_code
_entity_poly.pdbx_strand_id
1 'polypeptide(L)'
;MKLFYFILFANIISIYSFNIPLYRFWNCIGIENNIDKYKPYEFKVGDIPLIAWKTKNNSYISTLNFCKHFGSKLDQGWIENDCLICPYHGIKHNNEDSCGEIITYDNKLWWAYNPIYKSPPKIKYNNIEYSSDNTNYSSDYTEIIMNEEMPSCMYNSMDINHAQFIHRGIFGFGSDIPIKNYKHHKYNNSKIGTSFDHYFKKNVKIVNKKMSLKDNSFTSNYHEFIYPSTTWSVVKHSHDKELIIHVDMVPIEEFKTKWFITIRSNYMKDDISKNVLKYVTHQILGQDKIQFDRQSKNILLRNKFLLKKKLNYEDHINDMEKIFSNYSYPKLDNFLNNF
;
A
#
# COMPACT_ATOMS: atom_id res chain seq x y z
N MET A 1 -2.01 -23.84 34.32
CA MET A 1 -3.22 -22.99 34.09
C MET A 1 -2.91 -21.70 33.36
N LYS A 2 -1.89 -20.90 33.70
CA LYS A 2 -1.53 -19.63 32.96
C LYS A 2 -1.08 -19.83 31.52
N LEU A 3 -0.44 -20.95 31.16
CA LEU A 3 0.03 -21.24 29.80
C LEU A 3 -1.15 -21.60 28.87
N PHE A 4 -2.19 -22.21 29.39
CA PHE A 4 -3.40 -22.57 28.63
C PHE A 4 -4.23 -21.33 28.24
N TYR A 5 -4.29 -20.33 29.12
CA TYR A 5 -4.94 -19.05 28.81
C TYR A 5 -4.20 -18.24 27.75
N PHE A 6 -2.85 -18.32 27.73
CA PHE A 6 -2.05 -17.60 26.72
C PHE A 6 -2.22 -18.20 25.31
N ILE A 7 -2.30 -19.53 25.21
CA ILE A 7 -2.54 -20.24 23.95
C ILE A 7 -3.98 -20.02 23.47
N LEU A 8 -4.96 -19.97 24.39
CA LEU A 8 -6.36 -19.67 24.06
C LEU A 8 -6.51 -18.21 23.57
N PHE A 9 -5.86 -17.24 24.21
CA PHE A 9 -5.87 -15.84 23.79
C PHE A 9 -5.16 -15.62 22.44
N ALA A 10 -4.04 -16.29 22.19
CA ALA A 10 -3.33 -16.23 20.91
C ALA A 10 -4.18 -16.85 19.77
N ASN A 11 -4.90 -17.94 20.03
CA ASN A 11 -5.79 -18.55 19.06
C ASN A 11 -7.10 -17.75 18.86
N ILE A 12 -7.61 -17.10 19.91
CA ILE A 12 -8.79 -16.21 19.79
C ILE A 12 -8.48 -14.98 18.93
N ILE A 13 -7.30 -14.37 19.11
CA ILE A 13 -6.86 -13.25 18.24
C ILE A 13 -6.68 -13.71 16.79
N SER A 14 -6.19 -14.95 16.57
CA SER A 14 -6.04 -15.54 15.23
C SER A 14 -7.38 -15.78 14.52
N ILE A 15 -8.44 -16.12 15.25
CA ILE A 15 -9.76 -16.45 14.67
C ILE A 15 -10.56 -15.16 14.38
N TYR A 16 -10.36 -14.08 15.14
CA TYR A 16 -11.10 -12.81 14.99
C TYR A 16 -10.45 -11.79 14.06
N SER A 17 -9.20 -12.01 13.58
CA SER A 17 -8.50 -11.05 12.73
C SER A 17 -9.18 -10.78 11.39
N PHE A 18 -10.00 -11.71 10.89
CA PHE A 18 -10.68 -11.60 9.59
C PHE A 18 -11.96 -10.77 9.58
N ASN A 19 -12.53 -10.46 10.76
CA ASN A 19 -13.74 -9.65 10.87
C ASN A 19 -13.46 -8.22 11.40
N ILE A 20 -12.18 -7.84 11.49
CA ILE A 20 -11.82 -6.51 11.95
C ILE A 20 -11.96 -5.52 10.79
N PRO A 21 -12.75 -4.45 10.94
CA PRO A 21 -12.90 -3.46 9.90
C PRO A 21 -11.59 -2.78 9.51
N LEU A 22 -11.42 -2.48 8.22
CA LEU A 22 -10.20 -1.89 7.68
C LEU A 22 -9.79 -0.59 8.41
N TYR A 23 -10.73 0.23 8.82
CA TYR A 23 -10.47 1.49 9.52
C TYR A 23 -9.82 1.32 10.92
N ARG A 24 -9.74 0.09 11.43
CA ARG A 24 -9.00 -0.24 12.66
C ARG A 24 -7.54 -0.62 12.42
N PHE A 25 -7.14 -0.71 11.17
CA PHE A 25 -5.74 -0.84 10.78
C PHE A 25 -5.19 0.53 10.38
N TRP A 26 -3.87 0.67 10.40
CA TRP A 26 -3.21 1.86 9.90
C TRP A 26 -3.34 1.93 8.37
N ASN A 27 -4.04 2.92 7.89
CA ASN A 27 -4.22 3.21 6.47
C ASN A 27 -3.31 4.37 6.08
N CYS A 28 -2.47 4.18 5.07
CA CYS A 28 -1.71 5.28 4.50
C CYS A 28 -2.68 6.25 3.81
N ILE A 29 -2.67 7.52 4.21
CA ILE A 29 -3.62 8.52 3.71
C ILE A 29 -2.94 9.61 2.89
N GLY A 30 -1.62 9.79 3.00
CA GLY A 30 -0.90 10.84 2.27
C GLY A 30 0.60 10.72 2.38
N ILE A 31 1.31 11.36 1.46
CA ILE A 31 2.75 11.59 1.52
C ILE A 31 2.97 12.93 2.23
N GLU A 32 3.66 12.94 3.37
CA GLU A 32 3.74 14.12 4.24
C GLU A 32 4.28 15.36 3.51
N ASN A 33 5.32 15.19 2.71
CA ASN A 33 5.93 16.29 1.95
C ASN A 33 5.02 16.91 0.88
N ASN A 34 3.95 16.22 0.49
CA ASN A 34 2.99 16.70 -0.50
C ASN A 34 1.79 17.42 0.13
N ILE A 35 1.68 17.41 1.47
CA ILE A 35 0.54 18.00 2.18
C ILE A 35 0.87 19.41 2.62
N ASP A 36 0.01 20.35 2.24
CA ASP A 36 0.10 21.72 2.70
C ASP A 36 -0.24 21.80 4.20
N LYS A 37 0.76 22.07 5.03
CA LYS A 37 0.62 22.12 6.49
C LYS A 37 -0.26 23.26 7.02
N TYR A 38 -0.60 24.22 6.16
CA TYR A 38 -1.43 25.38 6.52
C TYR A 38 -2.88 25.24 6.09
N LYS A 39 -3.23 24.14 5.41
CA LYS A 39 -4.58 23.86 4.93
C LYS A 39 -5.09 22.54 5.48
N PRO A 40 -6.42 22.42 5.65
CA PRO A 40 -7.01 21.12 5.92
C PRO A 40 -6.75 20.15 4.75
N TYR A 41 -6.50 18.90 5.07
CA TYR A 41 -6.21 17.83 4.13
C TYR A 41 -7.36 16.83 4.09
N GLU A 42 -8.09 16.78 2.98
CA GLU A 42 -9.19 15.83 2.76
C GLU A 42 -8.66 14.47 2.32
N PHE A 43 -9.21 13.40 2.90
CA PHE A 43 -8.91 12.02 2.52
C PHE A 43 -10.11 11.11 2.77
N LYS A 44 -10.04 9.87 2.29
CA LYS A 44 -11.07 8.84 2.49
C LYS A 44 -10.44 7.51 2.86
N VAL A 45 -11.17 6.73 3.64
CA VAL A 45 -10.94 5.29 3.84
C VAL A 45 -12.25 4.57 3.52
N GLY A 46 -12.36 4.02 2.31
CA GLY A 46 -13.62 3.57 1.76
C GLY A 46 -14.60 4.73 1.56
N ASP A 47 -15.83 4.58 2.03
CA ASP A 47 -16.87 5.62 1.99
C ASP A 47 -16.73 6.62 3.14
N ILE A 48 -15.81 6.44 4.08
CA ILE A 48 -15.65 7.31 5.24
C ILE A 48 -14.91 8.59 4.80
N PRO A 49 -15.60 9.74 4.72
CA PRO A 49 -14.99 11.01 4.35
C PRO A 49 -14.34 11.65 5.57
N LEU A 50 -13.07 11.91 5.48
CA LEU A 50 -12.24 12.39 6.58
C LEU A 50 -11.50 13.67 6.18
N ILE A 51 -11.13 14.45 7.17
CA ILE A 51 -10.31 15.62 7.03
C ILE A 51 -9.31 15.69 8.17
N ALA A 52 -8.08 16.08 7.87
CA ALA A 52 -7.03 16.27 8.85
C ALA A 52 -6.43 17.66 8.77
N TRP A 53 -5.91 18.16 9.87
CA TRP A 53 -5.12 19.40 9.91
C TRP A 53 -3.96 19.28 10.88
N LYS A 54 -2.91 20.03 10.60
CA LYS A 54 -1.69 20.04 11.41
C LYS A 54 -1.80 21.12 12.49
N THR A 55 -1.47 20.75 13.72
CA THR A 55 -1.41 21.66 14.87
C THR A 55 -0.05 22.36 14.96
N LYS A 56 0.06 23.40 15.79
CA LYS A 56 1.32 24.10 16.09
C LYS A 56 2.40 23.17 16.66
N ASN A 57 2.00 22.12 17.37
CA ASN A 57 2.89 21.10 17.93
C ASN A 57 3.32 20.03 16.93
N ASN A 58 3.08 20.25 15.62
CA ASN A 58 3.36 19.30 14.54
C ASN A 58 2.60 17.95 14.62
N SER A 59 1.61 17.82 15.48
CA SER A 59 0.67 16.69 15.47
C SER A 59 -0.47 16.94 14.48
N TYR A 60 -1.20 15.88 14.13
CA TYR A 60 -2.39 15.98 13.30
C TYR A 60 -3.63 15.63 14.08
N ILE A 61 -4.72 16.32 13.81
CA ILE A 61 -6.07 16.01 14.27
C ILE A 61 -6.88 15.63 13.04
N SER A 62 -7.78 14.65 13.18
CA SER A 62 -8.71 14.25 12.11
C SER A 62 -10.12 14.20 12.62
N THR A 63 -11.08 14.53 11.74
CA THR A 63 -12.51 14.37 12.00
C THR A 63 -13.23 13.94 10.71
N LEU A 64 -14.53 13.64 10.82
CA LEU A 64 -15.37 13.51 9.63
C LEU A 64 -15.35 14.83 8.84
N ASN A 65 -15.31 14.75 7.49
CA ASN A 65 -15.32 15.95 6.64
C ASN A 65 -16.72 16.57 6.55
N PHE A 66 -17.38 16.69 7.71
CA PHE A 66 -18.70 17.33 7.87
C PHE A 66 -18.77 18.11 9.16
N CYS A 67 -19.25 19.35 9.06
CA CYS A 67 -19.47 20.20 10.23
C CYS A 67 -20.61 19.64 11.09
N LYS A 68 -20.37 19.54 12.39
CA LYS A 68 -21.37 19.09 13.39
C LYS A 68 -22.62 19.97 13.50
N HIS A 69 -22.63 21.16 12.87
CA HIS A 69 -23.78 22.07 12.89
C HIS A 69 -24.83 21.66 11.82
N PHE A 70 -24.50 21.86 10.53
CA PHE A 70 -25.39 21.54 9.40
C PHE A 70 -24.78 20.61 8.35
N GLY A 71 -23.73 19.86 8.68
CA GLY A 71 -23.12 18.91 7.74
C GLY A 71 -22.39 19.55 6.56
N SER A 72 -22.05 20.86 6.64
CA SER A 72 -21.24 21.49 5.60
C SER A 72 -19.87 20.84 5.54
N LYS A 73 -19.34 20.62 4.34
CA LYS A 73 -17.97 20.15 4.16
C LYS A 73 -16.97 21.12 4.78
N LEU A 74 -15.88 20.57 5.32
CA LEU A 74 -14.85 21.32 6.03
C LEU A 74 -13.59 21.57 5.17
N ASP A 75 -13.51 21.03 3.99
CA ASP A 75 -12.35 21.06 3.07
C ASP A 75 -11.97 22.48 2.62
N GLN A 76 -12.95 23.43 2.60
CA GLN A 76 -12.73 24.85 2.30
C GLN A 76 -12.54 25.71 3.57
N GLY A 77 -12.44 25.07 4.74
CA GLY A 77 -12.18 25.72 5.99
C GLY A 77 -10.73 26.22 6.11
N TRP A 78 -10.41 26.83 7.24
CA TRP A 78 -9.05 27.27 7.56
C TRP A 78 -8.66 26.88 8.97
N ILE A 79 -7.35 26.91 9.25
CA ILE A 79 -6.80 26.52 10.55
C ILE A 79 -6.53 27.79 11.36
N GLU A 80 -7.11 27.88 12.54
CA GLU A 80 -6.92 28.98 13.49
C GLU A 80 -6.80 28.45 14.92
N ASN A 81 -5.68 28.75 15.60
CA ASN A 81 -5.43 28.33 16.98
C ASN A 81 -5.64 26.82 17.22
N ASP A 82 -5.04 25.99 16.34
CA ASP A 82 -5.13 24.52 16.33
C ASP A 82 -6.54 23.98 16.06
N CYS A 83 -7.51 24.83 15.74
CA CYS A 83 -8.86 24.44 15.35
C CYS A 83 -9.05 24.55 13.84
N LEU A 84 -9.82 23.63 13.28
CA LEU A 84 -10.35 23.75 11.92
C LEU A 84 -11.67 24.55 11.99
N ILE A 85 -11.74 25.62 11.24
CA ILE A 85 -12.89 26.52 11.20
C ILE A 85 -13.77 26.19 9.99
N CYS A 86 -15.04 25.90 10.27
CA CYS A 86 -16.04 25.62 9.24
C CYS A 86 -16.27 26.85 8.36
N PRO A 87 -16.19 26.71 7.00
CA PRO A 87 -16.32 27.86 6.11
C PRO A 87 -17.73 28.46 6.05
N TYR A 88 -18.74 27.73 6.59
CA TYR A 88 -20.13 28.16 6.50
C TYR A 88 -20.53 29.14 7.61
N HIS A 89 -20.31 28.78 8.89
CA HIS A 89 -20.69 29.61 10.05
C HIS A 89 -19.56 29.83 11.08
N GLY A 90 -18.32 29.52 10.74
CA GLY A 90 -17.19 29.72 11.64
C GLY A 90 -17.17 28.77 12.85
N ILE A 91 -17.90 27.65 12.81
CA ILE A 91 -17.88 26.65 13.89
C ILE A 91 -16.48 26.07 13.98
N LYS A 92 -15.95 26.02 15.21
CA LYS A 92 -14.62 25.49 15.53
C LYS A 92 -14.71 23.98 15.76
N HIS A 93 -13.80 23.26 15.11
CA HIS A 93 -13.54 21.84 15.33
C HIS A 93 -12.16 21.70 15.94
N ASN A 94 -12.06 20.95 17.03
CA ASN A 94 -10.84 20.76 17.80
C ASN A 94 -10.58 19.28 18.10
N ASN A 95 -9.71 18.97 19.02
CA ASN A 95 -9.37 17.60 19.39
C ASN A 95 -10.55 16.80 20.00
N GLU A 96 -11.55 17.48 20.56
CA GLU A 96 -12.77 16.81 21.09
C GLU A 96 -13.63 16.24 19.96
N ASP A 97 -13.53 16.80 18.75
CA ASP A 97 -14.22 16.31 17.56
C ASP A 97 -13.40 15.24 16.81
N SER A 98 -12.26 14.81 17.38
CA SER A 98 -11.35 13.88 16.71
C SER A 98 -11.98 12.52 16.48
N CYS A 99 -11.84 12.02 15.24
CA CYS A 99 -12.17 10.64 14.89
C CYS A 99 -10.93 9.93 14.35
N GLY A 100 -10.33 9.09 15.19
CA GLY A 100 -9.14 8.35 14.86
C GLY A 100 -7.82 9.07 15.16
N GLU A 101 -6.76 8.31 15.03
CA GLU A 101 -5.40 8.73 15.32
C GLU A 101 -4.65 8.93 14.02
N ILE A 102 -3.79 9.96 13.97
CA ILE A 102 -2.84 10.14 12.87
C ILE A 102 -1.43 10.11 13.41
N ILE A 103 -0.58 9.35 12.76
CA ILE A 103 0.86 9.37 13.00
C ILE A 103 1.62 9.56 11.69
N THR A 104 2.79 10.18 11.81
CA THR A 104 3.75 10.28 10.71
C THR A 104 4.79 9.18 10.85
N TYR A 105 4.94 8.38 9.81
CA TYR A 105 5.98 7.36 9.73
C TYR A 105 6.40 7.20 8.28
N ASP A 106 7.70 7.18 8.03
CA ASP A 106 8.29 6.94 6.71
C ASP A 106 7.84 7.96 5.64
N ASN A 107 7.83 9.26 6.01
CA ASN A 107 7.35 10.38 5.18
C ASN A 107 5.90 10.19 4.67
N LYS A 108 5.10 9.43 5.41
CA LYS A 108 3.69 9.19 5.14
C LYS A 108 2.85 9.51 6.35
N LEU A 109 1.62 9.97 6.11
CA LEU A 109 0.59 10.07 7.12
C LEU A 109 -0.21 8.77 7.15
N TRP A 110 -0.45 8.27 8.36
CA TRP A 110 -1.21 7.07 8.62
C TRP A 110 -2.35 7.36 9.57
N TRP A 111 -3.53 6.92 9.20
CA TRP A 111 -4.74 7.08 10.00
C TRP A 111 -5.34 5.73 10.38
N ALA A 112 -5.86 5.65 11.61
CA ALA A 112 -6.67 4.54 12.08
C ALA A 112 -7.68 5.00 13.13
N TYR A 113 -8.83 4.34 13.19
CA TYR A 113 -9.81 4.52 14.26
C TYR A 113 -9.71 3.37 15.26
N ASN A 114 -9.42 3.68 16.54
CA ASN A 114 -9.18 2.67 17.58
C ASN A 114 -8.22 1.56 17.10
N PRO A 115 -6.97 1.89 16.76
CA PRO A 115 -6.05 0.98 16.08
C PRO A 115 -5.75 -0.28 16.89
N ILE A 116 -5.73 -1.43 16.19
CA ILE A 116 -5.35 -2.71 16.82
C ILE A 116 -3.84 -2.89 16.97
N TYR A 117 -3.05 -2.15 16.23
CA TYR A 117 -1.58 -2.12 16.30
C TYR A 117 -1.10 -0.73 16.72
N LYS A 118 -0.04 -0.69 17.52
CA LYS A 118 0.54 0.57 18.03
C LYS A 118 1.19 1.46 16.95
N SER A 119 1.52 0.89 15.81
CA SER A 119 2.20 1.61 14.72
C SER A 119 1.87 1.01 13.35
N PRO A 120 2.07 1.76 12.26
CA PRO A 120 2.03 1.25 10.90
C PRO A 120 2.95 0.05 10.66
N PRO A 121 2.73 -0.70 9.57
CA PRO A 121 3.59 -1.81 9.21
C PRO A 121 5.02 -1.33 8.96
N LYS A 122 5.98 -2.03 9.58
CA LYS A 122 7.41 -1.79 9.37
C LYS A 122 7.97 -2.80 8.39
N ILE A 123 8.64 -2.30 7.37
CA ILE A 123 9.26 -3.11 6.33
C ILE A 123 10.65 -3.53 6.80
N LYS A 124 10.87 -4.84 6.93
CA LYS A 124 12.16 -5.41 7.37
C LYS A 124 12.53 -6.63 6.56
N TYR A 125 13.76 -6.66 6.09
CA TYR A 125 14.36 -7.83 5.45
C TYR A 125 15.80 -8.02 5.93
N ASN A 126 16.17 -9.24 6.30
CA ASN A 126 17.51 -9.56 6.82
C ASN A 126 17.98 -8.61 7.93
N ASN A 127 17.09 -8.29 8.89
CA ASN A 127 17.31 -7.35 10.01
C ASN A 127 17.53 -5.88 9.60
N ILE A 128 17.37 -5.52 8.33
CA ILE A 128 17.43 -4.14 7.85
C ILE A 128 16.00 -3.59 7.82
N GLU A 129 15.75 -2.49 8.53
CA GLU A 129 14.51 -1.73 8.41
C GLU A 129 14.63 -0.72 7.26
N TYR A 130 13.67 -0.75 6.33
CA TYR A 130 13.60 0.17 5.22
C TYR A 130 12.63 1.30 5.54
N SER A 131 13.16 2.41 6.01
CA SER A 131 12.40 3.63 6.33
C SER A 131 13.15 4.86 5.79
N SER A 132 12.53 6.03 5.88
CA SER A 132 13.17 7.33 5.55
C SER A 132 14.41 7.62 6.38
N ASP A 133 14.53 7.02 7.56
CA ASP A 133 15.66 7.24 8.46
C ASP A 133 16.90 6.43 8.04
N ASN A 134 16.75 5.46 7.13
CA ASN A 134 17.86 4.66 6.63
C ASN A 134 18.61 5.39 5.51
N THR A 135 19.62 6.16 5.86
CA THR A 135 20.44 6.97 4.93
C THR A 135 21.26 6.16 3.91
N ASN A 136 21.35 4.84 4.06
CA ASN A 136 21.99 3.98 3.08
C ASN A 136 21.19 3.88 1.76
N TYR A 137 19.90 4.25 1.80
CA TYR A 137 19.00 4.24 0.64
C TYR A 137 18.55 5.66 0.30
N SER A 138 18.48 5.96 -1.00
CA SER A 138 17.68 7.09 -1.47
C SER A 138 16.23 6.65 -1.57
N SER A 139 15.28 7.50 -1.19
CA SER A 139 13.84 7.24 -1.26
C SER A 139 13.17 8.22 -2.21
N ASP A 140 12.23 7.72 -3.02
CA ASP A 140 11.28 8.53 -3.80
C ASP A 140 9.85 8.05 -3.50
N TYR A 141 8.92 9.01 -3.47
CA TYR A 141 7.54 8.79 -3.08
C TYR A 141 6.63 9.26 -4.21
N THR A 142 5.66 8.43 -4.57
CA THR A 142 4.63 8.78 -5.56
C THR A 142 3.29 8.20 -5.18
N GLU A 143 2.22 8.74 -5.75
CA GLU A 143 0.88 8.24 -5.54
C GLU A 143 0.10 8.15 -6.85
N ILE A 144 -0.82 7.19 -6.94
CA ILE A 144 -1.68 6.99 -8.10
C ILE A 144 -3.02 6.39 -7.65
N ILE A 145 -4.07 6.69 -8.42
CA ILE A 145 -5.38 6.05 -8.23
C ILE A 145 -5.56 4.99 -9.31
N MET A 146 -5.84 3.78 -8.88
CA MET A 146 -6.20 2.64 -9.72
C MET A 146 -7.72 2.45 -9.69
N ASN A 147 -8.33 2.24 -10.87
CA ASN A 147 -9.77 1.99 -10.99
C ASN A 147 -10.08 0.51 -10.74
N GLU A 148 -9.77 0.02 -9.54
CA GLU A 148 -9.95 -1.37 -9.15
C GLU A 148 -10.12 -1.47 -7.63
N GLU A 149 -10.79 -2.55 -7.17
CA GLU A 149 -10.92 -2.86 -5.75
C GLU A 149 -9.58 -3.20 -5.10
N MET A 150 -9.42 -2.91 -3.82
CA MET A 150 -8.15 -3.07 -3.11
C MET A 150 -7.61 -4.51 -3.13
N PRO A 151 -8.40 -5.59 -2.90
CA PRO A 151 -7.87 -6.95 -2.98
C PRO A 151 -7.25 -7.29 -4.34
N SER A 152 -7.89 -6.91 -5.45
CA SER A 152 -7.36 -7.12 -6.80
C SER A 152 -6.05 -6.35 -7.03
N CYS A 153 -5.95 -5.14 -6.51
CA CYS A 153 -4.73 -4.34 -6.52
C CYS A 153 -3.61 -5.03 -5.75
N MET A 154 -3.92 -5.62 -4.58
CA MET A 154 -2.97 -6.40 -3.79
C MET A 154 -2.48 -7.65 -4.51
N TYR A 155 -3.39 -8.37 -5.19
CA TYR A 155 -3.01 -9.55 -5.99
C TYR A 155 -2.07 -9.15 -7.13
N ASN A 156 -2.37 -8.07 -7.87
CA ASN A 156 -1.49 -7.58 -8.93
C ASN A 156 -0.09 -7.24 -8.40
N SER A 157 -0.01 -6.53 -7.28
CA SER A 157 1.28 -6.15 -6.68
C SER A 157 2.13 -7.35 -6.24
N MET A 158 1.51 -8.49 -5.94
CA MET A 158 2.18 -9.73 -5.53
C MET A 158 2.35 -10.75 -6.67
N ASP A 159 1.63 -10.59 -7.78
CA ASP A 159 1.73 -11.50 -8.92
C ASP A 159 3.09 -11.38 -9.61
N ILE A 160 3.85 -12.47 -9.59
CA ILE A 160 5.18 -12.53 -10.20
C ILE A 160 5.13 -12.83 -11.71
N ASN A 161 3.98 -13.31 -12.21
CA ASN A 161 3.83 -13.72 -13.61
C ASN A 161 3.49 -12.56 -14.53
N HIS A 162 2.75 -11.55 -14.06
CA HIS A 162 2.24 -10.47 -14.91
C HIS A 162 3.34 -9.55 -15.46
N ALA A 163 4.40 -9.31 -14.68
CA ALA A 163 5.40 -8.29 -14.98
C ALA A 163 6.06 -8.49 -16.35
N GLN A 164 6.31 -9.73 -16.76
CA GLN A 164 6.92 -10.05 -18.05
C GLN A 164 6.00 -9.79 -19.26
N PHE A 165 4.68 -9.76 -19.05
CA PHE A 165 3.69 -9.54 -20.10
C PHE A 165 3.18 -8.11 -20.12
N ILE A 166 2.80 -7.55 -18.97
CA ILE A 166 2.22 -6.21 -18.83
C ILE A 166 3.30 -5.14 -19.04
N HIS A 167 4.47 -5.32 -18.42
CA HIS A 167 5.55 -4.33 -18.46
C HIS A 167 6.50 -4.55 -19.64
N ARG A 168 5.95 -4.77 -20.82
CA ARG A 168 6.71 -4.93 -22.06
C ARG A 168 7.60 -3.71 -22.31
N GLY A 169 8.85 -3.99 -22.65
CA GLY A 169 9.85 -2.96 -22.94
C GLY A 169 10.54 -2.40 -21.70
N ILE A 170 10.06 -2.73 -20.49
CA ILE A 170 10.69 -2.35 -19.22
C ILE A 170 11.28 -3.60 -18.55
N PHE A 171 10.47 -4.57 -18.16
CA PHE A 171 10.89 -5.82 -17.52
C PHE A 171 10.64 -7.04 -18.38
N GLY A 172 9.67 -6.98 -19.28
CA GLY A 172 9.21 -8.11 -20.05
C GLY A 172 9.32 -7.93 -21.55
N PHE A 173 9.33 -9.07 -22.27
CA PHE A 173 9.34 -9.15 -23.72
C PHE A 173 8.10 -9.89 -24.25
N GLY A 174 7.13 -10.16 -23.37
CA GLY A 174 5.95 -10.95 -23.73
C GLY A 174 6.23 -12.43 -23.90
N SER A 175 7.33 -12.92 -23.36
CA SER A 175 7.70 -14.35 -23.32
C SER A 175 8.03 -14.75 -21.89
N ASP A 176 7.83 -16.00 -21.56
CA ASP A 176 8.14 -16.54 -20.25
C ASP A 176 9.61 -16.28 -19.87
N ILE A 177 9.83 -15.53 -18.80
CA ILE A 177 11.12 -15.42 -18.17
C ILE A 177 11.24 -16.61 -17.22
N PRO A 178 12.31 -17.42 -17.29
CA PRO A 178 12.46 -18.53 -16.37
C PRO A 178 12.52 -18.06 -14.92
N ILE A 179 11.57 -18.55 -14.12
CA ILE A 179 11.56 -18.38 -12.67
C ILE A 179 12.18 -19.64 -12.06
N LYS A 180 13.16 -19.46 -11.19
CA LYS A 180 13.80 -20.55 -10.46
C LYS A 180 13.80 -20.24 -8.96
N ASN A 181 14.09 -21.29 -8.18
CA ASN A 181 14.23 -21.18 -6.73
C ASN A 181 13.01 -20.57 -6.04
N TYR A 182 11.82 -20.73 -6.64
CA TYR A 182 10.58 -20.25 -6.05
C TYR A 182 10.34 -20.91 -4.70
N LYS A 183 10.05 -20.08 -3.69
CA LYS A 183 9.64 -20.49 -2.35
C LYS A 183 8.47 -19.64 -1.89
N HIS A 184 7.46 -20.27 -1.37
CA HIS A 184 6.36 -19.63 -0.67
C HIS A 184 6.63 -19.60 0.83
N HIS A 185 6.41 -18.45 1.46
CA HIS A 185 6.65 -18.21 2.89
C HIS A 185 5.33 -17.80 3.56
N LYS A 186 4.80 -18.64 4.40
CA LYS A 186 3.64 -18.32 5.22
C LYS A 186 4.10 -18.06 6.65
N TYR A 187 4.12 -16.78 7.04
CA TYR A 187 4.55 -16.39 8.39
C TYR A 187 3.41 -16.52 9.42
N ASN A 188 2.22 -16.01 9.04
CA ASN A 188 0.99 -16.11 9.83
C ASN A 188 -0.22 -15.77 8.94
N ASN A 189 -1.41 -15.62 9.56
CA ASN A 189 -2.63 -15.30 8.82
C ASN A 189 -2.71 -13.85 8.28
N SER A 190 -1.75 -13.01 8.59
CA SER A 190 -1.70 -11.61 8.14
C SER A 190 -0.45 -11.27 7.33
N LYS A 191 0.47 -12.25 7.14
CA LYS A 191 1.76 -11.99 6.50
C LYS A 191 2.20 -13.18 5.66
N ILE A 192 2.35 -12.93 4.37
CA ILE A 192 2.73 -13.92 3.36
C ILE A 192 3.89 -13.38 2.55
N GLY A 193 4.85 -14.21 2.22
CA GLY A 193 5.97 -13.84 1.37
C GLY A 193 6.25 -14.86 0.29
N THR A 194 7.01 -14.44 -0.70
CA THR A 194 7.56 -15.32 -1.72
C THR A 194 8.97 -14.88 -2.11
N SER A 195 9.83 -15.84 -2.42
CA SER A 195 11.17 -15.55 -2.95
C SER A 195 11.42 -16.37 -4.20
N PHE A 196 12.13 -15.79 -5.16
CA PHE A 196 12.41 -16.40 -6.44
C PHE A 196 13.53 -15.69 -7.18
N ASP A 197 14.11 -16.37 -8.17
CA ASP A 197 15.10 -15.78 -9.08
C ASP A 197 14.49 -15.64 -10.47
N HIS A 198 14.56 -14.44 -11.03
CA HIS A 198 14.29 -14.15 -12.43
C HIS A 198 15.56 -14.23 -13.26
N TYR A 199 15.58 -15.10 -14.27
CA TYR A 199 16.70 -15.24 -15.20
C TYR A 199 16.40 -14.51 -16.50
N PHE A 200 17.23 -13.54 -16.85
CA PHE A 200 17.08 -12.76 -18.08
C PHE A 200 17.81 -13.43 -19.24
N LYS A 201 17.08 -13.69 -20.33
CA LYS A 201 17.68 -14.10 -21.60
C LYS A 201 18.43 -12.91 -22.23
N LYS A 202 19.46 -13.21 -23.06
CA LYS A 202 20.31 -12.23 -23.77
C LYS A 202 19.54 -11.00 -24.25
N ASN A 203 20.14 -9.80 -24.06
CA ASN A 203 19.74 -8.51 -24.65
C ASN A 203 18.60 -7.74 -23.98
N VAL A 204 18.37 -7.90 -22.69
CA VAL A 204 17.54 -6.94 -21.94
C VAL A 204 18.34 -5.64 -21.74
N LYS A 205 18.25 -4.72 -22.68
CA LYS A 205 18.70 -3.35 -22.48
C LYS A 205 17.68 -2.64 -21.59
N ILE A 206 17.77 -2.87 -20.27
CA ILE A 206 17.05 -2.04 -19.33
C ILE A 206 17.65 -0.65 -19.40
N VAL A 207 16.80 0.34 -19.50
CA VAL A 207 16.88 1.77 -19.80
C VAL A 207 18.17 2.54 -19.43
N ASN A 208 19.20 1.93 -18.89
CA ASN A 208 20.48 2.58 -18.65
C ASN A 208 21.62 1.59 -18.53
N LYS A 209 22.83 1.94 -19.00
CA LYS A 209 24.07 1.16 -18.79
C LYS A 209 24.31 0.79 -17.31
N LYS A 210 23.82 1.59 -16.37
CA LYS A 210 23.89 1.31 -14.92
C LYS A 210 22.97 0.15 -14.48
N MET A 211 21.91 -0.16 -15.25
CA MET A 211 20.98 -1.26 -15.02
C MET A 211 21.15 -2.40 -16.01
N SER A 212 22.13 -2.32 -16.92
CA SER A 212 22.36 -3.39 -17.89
C SER A 212 22.81 -4.66 -17.17
N LEU A 213 21.95 -5.64 -17.18
CA LEU A 213 22.28 -6.99 -16.73
C LEU A 213 23.15 -7.65 -17.80
N LYS A 214 24.27 -8.23 -17.38
CA LYS A 214 25.14 -9.02 -18.29
C LYS A 214 24.38 -10.25 -18.78
N ASP A 215 24.78 -10.77 -19.94
CA ASP A 215 24.28 -12.06 -20.45
C ASP A 215 24.27 -13.13 -19.36
N ASN A 216 23.12 -13.84 -19.21
CA ASN A 216 22.86 -14.82 -18.17
C ASN A 216 22.80 -14.28 -16.73
N SER A 217 22.50 -13.01 -16.55
CA SER A 217 22.26 -12.45 -15.22
C SER A 217 20.86 -12.82 -14.70
N PHE A 218 20.72 -12.83 -13.40
CA PHE A 218 19.44 -12.99 -12.72
C PHE A 218 19.27 -11.92 -11.65
N THR A 219 18.03 -11.69 -11.24
CA THR A 219 17.72 -10.94 -10.02
C THR A 219 17.13 -11.88 -9.00
N SER A 220 17.59 -11.80 -7.76
CA SER A 220 16.94 -12.47 -6.64
C SER A 220 15.88 -11.54 -6.06
N ASN A 221 14.68 -12.05 -5.94
CA ASN A 221 13.52 -11.26 -5.55
C ASN A 221 12.91 -11.84 -4.28
N TYR A 222 12.45 -10.94 -3.43
CA TYR A 222 11.61 -11.25 -2.28
C TYR A 222 10.41 -10.32 -2.29
N HIS A 223 9.20 -10.87 -2.24
CA HIS A 223 7.95 -10.11 -2.14
C HIS A 223 7.24 -10.50 -0.86
N GLU A 224 6.59 -9.55 -0.22
CA GLU A 224 5.85 -9.76 1.00
C GLU A 224 4.56 -8.94 1.01
N PHE A 225 3.49 -9.59 1.43
CA PHE A 225 2.21 -8.98 1.74
C PHE A 225 2.01 -8.91 3.26
N ILE A 226 1.59 -7.76 3.75
CA ILE A 226 1.19 -7.51 5.14
C ILE A 226 -0.26 -7.02 5.13
N TYR A 227 -1.14 -7.83 5.71
CA TYR A 227 -2.56 -7.50 5.81
C TYR A 227 -2.77 -6.20 6.61
N PRO A 228 -3.72 -5.32 6.23
CA PRO A 228 -4.64 -5.51 5.11
C PRO A 228 -4.14 -4.91 3.78
N SER A 229 -3.14 -4.04 3.77
CA SER A 229 -3.03 -3.04 2.72
C SER A 229 -1.60 -2.70 2.30
N THR A 230 -0.61 -3.47 2.74
CA THR A 230 0.80 -3.20 2.43
C THR A 230 1.42 -4.37 1.67
N THR A 231 2.09 -4.06 0.56
CA THR A 231 2.99 -4.98 -0.14
C THR A 231 4.36 -4.34 -0.30
N TRP A 232 5.40 -5.16 -0.33
CA TRP A 232 6.73 -4.67 -0.62
C TRP A 232 7.60 -5.75 -1.23
N SER A 233 8.64 -5.31 -1.95
CA SER A 233 9.55 -6.19 -2.67
C SER A 233 10.97 -5.71 -2.53
N VAL A 234 11.90 -6.65 -2.41
CA VAL A 234 13.34 -6.42 -2.58
C VAL A 234 13.78 -7.09 -3.87
N VAL A 235 14.36 -6.31 -4.77
CA VAL A 235 14.94 -6.80 -6.02
C VAL A 235 16.45 -6.60 -5.93
N LYS A 236 17.20 -7.71 -5.88
CA LYS A 236 18.65 -7.71 -5.84
C LYS A 236 19.22 -7.94 -7.22
N HIS A 237 19.88 -6.92 -7.76
CA HIS A 237 20.55 -6.97 -9.07
C HIS A 237 21.97 -7.53 -8.98
N SER A 238 22.61 -7.42 -7.82
CA SER A 238 23.92 -7.97 -7.47
C SER A 238 24.04 -8.05 -5.95
N HIS A 239 25.15 -8.52 -5.44
CA HIS A 239 25.38 -8.66 -3.99
C HIS A 239 25.19 -7.37 -3.20
N ASP A 240 25.43 -6.22 -3.83
CA ASP A 240 25.51 -4.91 -3.22
C ASP A 240 24.42 -3.93 -3.73
N LYS A 241 23.60 -4.31 -4.72
CA LYS A 241 22.62 -3.43 -5.36
C LYS A 241 21.20 -3.91 -5.12
N GLU A 242 20.47 -3.16 -4.31
CA GLU A 242 19.10 -3.44 -3.94
C GLU A 242 18.16 -2.31 -4.36
N LEU A 243 17.03 -2.71 -4.92
CA LEU A 243 15.87 -1.87 -5.17
C LEU A 243 14.72 -2.38 -4.32
N ILE A 244 14.12 -1.50 -3.52
CA ILE A 244 12.96 -1.81 -2.68
C ILE A 244 11.77 -1.07 -3.24
N ILE A 245 10.68 -1.79 -3.47
CA ILE A 245 9.39 -1.24 -3.89
C ILE A 245 8.40 -1.52 -2.77
N HIS A 246 7.83 -0.47 -2.18
CA HIS A 246 6.89 -0.57 -1.09
C HIS A 246 5.59 0.14 -1.50
N VAL A 247 4.47 -0.54 -1.41
CA VAL A 247 3.17 -0.03 -1.81
C VAL A 247 2.19 -0.18 -0.65
N ASP A 248 1.63 0.95 -0.21
CA ASP A 248 0.51 1.00 0.72
C ASP A 248 -0.73 1.41 -0.06
N MET A 249 -1.82 0.70 0.16
CA MET A 249 -3.06 0.86 -0.59
C MET A 249 -4.20 1.22 0.34
N VAL A 250 -5.06 2.14 -0.08
CA VAL A 250 -6.28 2.49 0.63
C VAL A 250 -7.44 2.57 -0.36
N PRO A 251 -8.57 1.88 -0.10
CA PRO A 251 -9.76 2.05 -0.92
C PRO A 251 -10.33 3.46 -0.66
N ILE A 252 -10.68 4.17 -1.73
CA ILE A 252 -11.32 5.50 -1.66
C ILE A 252 -12.73 5.51 -2.26
N GLU A 253 -13.06 4.50 -3.05
CA GLU A 253 -14.38 4.11 -3.54
C GLU A 253 -14.35 2.59 -3.78
N GLU A 254 -15.50 1.95 -3.97
CA GLU A 254 -15.60 0.50 -4.11
C GLU A 254 -14.66 -0.08 -5.19
N PHE A 255 -14.57 0.61 -6.35
CA PHE A 255 -13.65 0.26 -7.44
C PHE A 255 -12.61 1.34 -7.70
N LYS A 256 -12.13 1.98 -6.62
CA LYS A 256 -10.99 2.90 -6.69
C LYS A 256 -10.10 2.73 -5.48
N THR A 257 -8.86 2.40 -5.74
CA THR A 257 -7.83 2.24 -4.71
C THR A 257 -6.71 3.24 -4.95
N LYS A 258 -6.37 4.01 -3.95
CA LYS A 258 -5.21 4.90 -3.97
C LYS A 258 -3.99 4.13 -3.50
N TRP A 259 -2.93 4.19 -4.29
CA TRP A 259 -1.64 3.58 -4.01
C TRP A 259 -0.65 4.66 -3.61
N PHE A 260 0.08 4.42 -2.55
CA PHE A 260 1.23 5.20 -2.10
C PHE A 260 2.47 4.35 -2.26
N ILE A 261 3.29 4.69 -3.22
CA ILE A 261 4.45 3.93 -3.62
C ILE A 261 5.71 4.61 -3.09
N THR A 262 6.56 3.84 -2.43
CA THR A 262 7.90 4.26 -2.05
C THR A 262 8.91 3.38 -2.74
N ILE A 263 9.85 3.98 -3.45
CA ILE A 263 10.96 3.27 -4.08
C ILE A 263 12.24 3.69 -3.39
N ARG A 264 13.02 2.69 -2.97
CA ARG A 264 14.33 2.89 -2.34
C ARG A 264 15.41 2.18 -3.12
N SER A 265 16.56 2.84 -3.23
CA SER A 265 17.71 2.25 -3.88
C SER A 265 18.98 2.63 -3.13
N ASN A 266 19.87 1.66 -2.93
CA ASN A 266 21.18 1.92 -2.35
C ASN A 266 22.24 2.29 -3.39
N TYR A 267 21.90 2.26 -4.69
CA TYR A 267 22.86 2.52 -5.79
C TYR A 267 22.40 3.61 -6.77
N MET A 268 21.13 3.95 -6.85
CA MET A 268 20.57 5.04 -7.69
C MET A 268 20.31 6.28 -6.82
N LYS A 269 21.39 6.96 -6.39
CA LYS A 269 21.30 8.04 -5.40
C LYS A 269 21.46 9.44 -5.99
N ASP A 270 22.03 9.55 -7.18
CA ASP A 270 22.15 10.83 -7.89
C ASP A 270 20.81 11.25 -8.51
N ASP A 271 20.60 12.55 -8.71
CA ASP A 271 19.34 13.12 -9.15
C ASP A 271 18.90 12.63 -10.55
N ILE A 272 19.84 12.38 -11.44
CA ILE A 272 19.55 11.83 -12.77
C ILE A 272 18.99 10.42 -12.63
N SER A 273 19.64 9.58 -11.84
CA SER A 273 19.21 8.20 -11.60
C SER A 273 17.84 8.14 -10.90
N LYS A 274 17.58 9.03 -9.95
CA LYS A 274 16.28 9.17 -9.29
C LYS A 274 15.18 9.54 -10.29
N ASN A 275 15.44 10.55 -11.15
CA ASN A 275 14.47 10.97 -12.17
C ASN A 275 14.17 9.86 -13.18
N VAL A 276 15.18 9.09 -13.59
CA VAL A 276 14.99 7.91 -14.44
C VAL A 276 14.13 6.86 -13.73
N LEU A 277 14.42 6.57 -12.47
CA LEU A 277 13.68 5.60 -11.67
C LEU A 277 12.21 6.02 -11.52
N LYS A 278 11.98 7.30 -11.21
CA LYS A 278 10.63 7.89 -11.13
C LYS A 278 9.87 7.76 -12.45
N TYR A 279 10.50 8.12 -13.57
CA TYR A 279 9.90 7.98 -14.90
C TYR A 279 9.52 6.53 -15.19
N VAL A 280 10.43 5.58 -14.97
CA VAL A 280 10.19 4.14 -15.18
C VAL A 280 9.02 3.65 -14.31
N THR A 281 8.98 4.07 -13.05
CA THR A 281 7.88 3.74 -12.14
C THR A 281 6.54 4.22 -12.68
N HIS A 282 6.46 5.46 -13.14
CA HIS A 282 5.22 5.98 -13.72
C HIS A 282 4.78 5.21 -14.98
N GLN A 283 5.75 4.74 -15.81
CA GLN A 283 5.42 3.90 -16.97
C GLN A 283 4.84 2.55 -16.55
N ILE A 284 5.44 1.90 -15.53
CA ILE A 284 4.96 0.62 -14.98
C ILE A 284 3.54 0.77 -14.43
N LEU A 285 3.33 1.75 -13.56
CA LEU A 285 2.02 2.02 -12.95
C LEU A 285 0.96 2.40 -13.99
N GLY A 286 1.36 3.12 -15.06
CA GLY A 286 0.48 3.43 -16.19
C GLY A 286 0.02 2.19 -16.95
N GLN A 287 0.91 1.20 -17.12
CA GLN A 287 0.58 -0.08 -17.76
C GLN A 287 -0.39 -0.90 -16.89
N ASP A 288 -0.16 -0.97 -15.58
CA ASP A 288 -1.07 -1.61 -14.63
C ASP A 288 -2.44 -0.93 -14.63
N LYS A 289 -2.48 0.40 -14.61
CA LYS A 289 -3.73 1.17 -14.67
C LYS A 289 -4.54 0.85 -15.93
N ILE A 290 -3.89 0.81 -17.10
CA ILE A 290 -4.55 0.43 -18.36
C ILE A 290 -5.11 -0.99 -18.26
N GLN A 291 -4.40 -1.90 -17.62
CA GLN A 291 -4.89 -3.28 -17.43
C GLN A 291 -6.10 -3.32 -16.51
N PHE A 292 -6.09 -2.62 -15.38
CA PHE A 292 -7.24 -2.51 -14.48
C PHE A 292 -8.46 -1.85 -15.14
N ASP A 293 -8.26 -0.83 -15.98
CA ASP A 293 -9.35 -0.18 -16.71
C ASP A 293 -10.04 -1.14 -17.72
N ARG A 294 -9.33 -2.19 -18.14
CA ARG A 294 -9.85 -3.24 -19.06
C ARG A 294 -10.48 -4.43 -18.34
N GLN A 295 -10.27 -4.58 -17.05
CA GLN A 295 -10.87 -5.67 -16.28
C GLN A 295 -12.36 -5.43 -16.06
N SER A 296 -13.14 -6.52 -16.09
CA SER A 296 -14.57 -6.45 -15.85
C SER A 296 -14.87 -6.03 -14.40
N LYS A 297 -15.72 -5.04 -14.24
CA LYS A 297 -16.29 -4.62 -12.95
C LYS A 297 -17.57 -5.39 -12.60
N ASN A 298 -17.98 -6.32 -13.43
CA ASN A 298 -19.16 -7.14 -13.18
C ASN A 298 -18.84 -8.26 -12.18
N ILE A 299 -19.25 -8.07 -10.95
CA ILE A 299 -19.00 -8.99 -9.82
C ILE A 299 -19.57 -10.40 -10.10
N LEU A 300 -20.74 -10.52 -10.74
CA LEU A 300 -21.32 -11.83 -11.09
C LEU A 300 -20.47 -12.55 -12.13
N LEU A 301 -19.99 -11.84 -13.13
CA LEU A 301 -19.09 -12.38 -14.15
C LEU A 301 -17.77 -12.82 -13.49
N ARG A 302 -17.18 -11.98 -12.65
CA ARG A 302 -15.95 -12.29 -11.92
C ARG A 302 -16.12 -13.56 -11.08
N ASN A 303 -17.16 -13.63 -10.26
CA ASN A 303 -17.38 -14.76 -9.36
C ASN A 303 -17.71 -16.08 -10.07
N LYS A 304 -18.40 -16.02 -11.22
CA LYS A 304 -18.81 -17.25 -11.96
C LYS A 304 -17.78 -17.74 -12.97
N PHE A 305 -17.08 -16.85 -13.63
CA PHE A 305 -16.24 -17.20 -14.80
C PHE A 305 -14.76 -16.94 -14.61
N LEU A 306 -14.38 -16.07 -13.69
CA LEU A 306 -12.99 -15.73 -13.44
C LEU A 306 -12.38 -16.64 -12.38
N LEU A 307 -11.06 -16.72 -12.34
CA LEU A 307 -10.27 -17.42 -11.32
C LEU A 307 -10.24 -18.94 -11.40
N LYS A 308 -10.51 -19.55 -12.57
CA LYS A 308 -10.54 -21.02 -12.64
C LYS A 308 -9.28 -21.64 -13.23
N LYS A 309 -8.43 -20.86 -13.90
CA LYS A 309 -7.15 -21.35 -14.38
C LYS A 309 -6.04 -20.79 -13.51
N LYS A 310 -5.43 -21.67 -12.71
CA LYS A 310 -4.24 -21.34 -11.94
C LYS A 310 -3.00 -21.37 -12.82
N LEU A 311 -2.13 -20.40 -12.65
CA LEU A 311 -0.81 -20.38 -13.23
C LEU A 311 0.21 -21.02 -12.26
N ASN A 312 1.41 -21.26 -12.72
CA ASN A 312 2.51 -21.69 -11.85
C ASN A 312 2.91 -20.53 -10.91
N TYR A 313 3.41 -20.87 -9.73
CA TYR A 313 3.94 -19.92 -8.75
C TYR A 313 2.90 -18.96 -8.13
N GLU A 314 1.66 -19.41 -7.93
CA GLU A 314 0.55 -18.63 -7.37
C GLU A 314 0.13 -19.07 -5.95
N ASP A 315 0.92 -19.89 -5.25
CA ASP A 315 0.57 -20.39 -3.90
C ASP A 315 0.31 -19.24 -2.92
N HIS A 316 1.10 -18.17 -3.00
CA HIS A 316 0.94 -16.98 -2.18
C HIS A 316 -0.34 -16.22 -2.52
N ILE A 317 -0.74 -16.13 -3.80
CA ILE A 317 -2.02 -15.52 -4.22
C ILE A 317 -3.20 -16.32 -3.68
N ASN A 318 -3.15 -17.65 -3.74
CA ASN A 318 -4.21 -18.50 -3.18
C ASN A 318 -4.38 -18.30 -1.67
N ASP A 319 -3.30 -18.08 -0.94
CA ASP A 319 -3.39 -17.77 0.50
C ASP A 319 -3.89 -16.36 0.76
N MET A 320 -3.55 -15.38 -0.07
CA MET A 320 -4.12 -14.02 -0.02
C MET A 320 -5.63 -14.03 -0.29
N GLU A 321 -6.11 -14.81 -1.27
CA GLU A 321 -7.54 -14.98 -1.55
C GLU A 321 -8.31 -15.47 -0.32
N LYS A 322 -7.75 -16.44 0.42
CA LYS A 322 -8.34 -16.92 1.69
C LYS A 322 -8.37 -15.81 2.75
N ILE A 323 -7.31 -15.01 2.84
CA ILE A 323 -7.25 -13.88 3.77
C ILE A 323 -8.32 -12.83 3.40
N PHE A 324 -8.44 -12.48 2.13
CA PHE A 324 -9.42 -11.51 1.66
C PHE A 324 -10.85 -12.04 1.51
N SER A 325 -11.11 -13.35 1.73
CA SER A 325 -12.47 -13.91 1.64
C SER A 325 -13.47 -13.24 2.58
N ASN A 326 -13.00 -12.66 3.68
CA ASN A 326 -13.78 -11.91 4.65
C ASN A 326 -13.57 -10.39 4.59
N TYR A 327 -12.87 -9.92 3.55
CA TYR A 327 -12.71 -8.49 3.36
C TYR A 327 -14.06 -7.84 3.09
N SER A 328 -14.37 -6.78 3.82
CA SER A 328 -15.50 -5.92 3.55
C SER A 328 -15.03 -4.50 3.29
N TYR A 329 -15.54 -3.92 2.22
CA TYR A 329 -15.29 -2.53 1.88
C TYR A 329 -15.78 -1.61 3.01
N PRO A 330 -14.99 -0.64 3.49
CA PRO A 330 -15.38 0.25 4.59
C PRO A 330 -16.52 1.17 4.19
N LYS A 331 -17.72 0.92 4.71
CA LYS A 331 -18.92 1.75 4.50
C LYS A 331 -19.12 2.73 5.66
N LEU A 332 -19.59 3.93 5.34
CA LEU A 332 -19.83 5.00 6.32
C LEU A 332 -20.81 4.56 7.42
N ASP A 333 -21.91 3.91 7.05
CA ASP A 333 -22.92 3.45 8.02
C ASP A 333 -22.33 2.50 9.06
N ASN A 334 -21.48 1.55 8.61
CA ASN A 334 -20.80 0.62 9.51
C ASN A 334 -19.80 1.33 10.43
N PHE A 335 -19.17 2.40 9.95
CA PHE A 335 -18.27 3.21 10.76
C PHE A 335 -19.05 4.01 11.80
N LEU A 336 -20.12 4.71 11.41
CA LEU A 336 -20.93 5.52 12.32
C LEU A 336 -21.57 4.71 13.44
N ASN A 337 -21.95 3.46 13.19
CA ASN A 337 -22.48 2.55 14.21
C ASN A 337 -21.40 2.12 15.25
N ASN A 338 -20.12 2.36 15.00
CA ASN A 338 -19.01 2.05 15.91
C ASN A 338 -18.28 3.32 16.40
N PHE A 339 -18.70 4.49 15.91
CA PHE A 339 -18.20 5.81 16.31
C PHE A 339 -18.98 6.38 17.50
#